data_ee76fec0d68f307d981799fe74e9ad8d
#
_entry.id   ee76fec0d68f307d981799fe74e9ad8d
#
_cell.length_a   1.000
_cell.length_b   1.000
_cell.length_c   1.000
_cell.angle_alpha   90.00
_cell.angle_beta   90.00
_cell.angle_gamma   90.00
#
_symmetry.space_group_name_H-M   'P 1'
#
loop_
_entity.id
_entity.type
_entity.pdbx_description
1 polymer ?
#
loop_
_entity_poly.entity_id
_entity_poly.type
_entity_poly.pdbx_seq_one_letter_code
_entity_poly.pdbx_strand_id
1 'polypeptide(L)'
;MKAPKLLFAANLLIFFTFMSPIGYIIWRFFTFSRSLSSFFQSWDVFSLFFNTIALFFAVVSTSLLIGLFVSISLTRIEIKGSKIWFTLCALPLVIPSYIGALTYVSAFSPKGLFVQLLSGQGLTEIAGLDGFIGSWIVLSLFTYPYVQLICSSALRNLDVTVEEAARSLGRSRLQVYTSVVLPRLKKPIIFSGLLVGLYVISDFGAVSLMRYSTVTKAIYSYYTFKIDGDPVIFYSGLLMILALALSVLQRSTRLARSAAVSGTPRLANRQQVSLRNRVLIYILLGTLVTLSLILPVSVLSYWLIRGLNAGNDVRAAFGGVLGSFTTSFITSIAAMIVATPVVIMISQYRSRLGRFIERVMLALYGLPHIAVGVSLLFISIKIFPSIYQSFYALVISYLIVFLPQAVGAGEASMEQVRRSYLDASQGLGMTEFETFRKITFPLIYRGLVAGGALVFLSTMKELPQTLLLRPTGLNTMAVDIWSYASEGLFTQAAFSSFILLAISAFPTYILSTRDLVK
;
A
#
# COMPACT_ATOMS: atom_id res chain seq x y z
N MET A 1 25.56 24.92 -6.50
CA MET A 1 26.07 24.92 -5.11
C MET A 1 26.54 23.52 -4.74
N LYS A 2 27.67 23.39 -4.06
CA LYS A 2 28.09 22.10 -3.47
C LYS A 2 27.32 21.91 -2.15
N ALA A 3 26.75 20.71 -1.94
CA ALA A 3 26.06 20.43 -0.68
C ALA A 3 27.05 20.47 0.52
N PRO A 4 26.60 20.93 1.69
CA PRO A 4 27.42 20.89 2.91
C PRO A 4 27.91 19.48 3.21
N LYS A 5 29.16 19.35 3.70
CA LYS A 5 29.75 18.03 4.00
C LYS A 5 28.90 17.19 4.95
N LEU A 6 28.32 17.83 5.97
CA LEU A 6 27.43 17.16 6.94
C LEU A 6 26.17 16.60 6.27
N LEU A 7 25.52 17.39 5.40
CA LEU A 7 24.34 16.96 4.63
C LEU A 7 24.68 15.79 3.71
N PHE A 8 25.84 15.83 3.07
CA PHE A 8 26.32 14.75 2.22
C PHE A 8 26.56 13.47 3.02
N ALA A 9 27.24 13.56 4.17
CA ALA A 9 27.50 12.41 5.06
C ALA A 9 26.20 11.80 5.60
N ALA A 10 25.24 12.61 6.04
CA ALA A 10 23.95 12.15 6.50
C ALA A 10 23.19 11.37 5.39
N ASN A 11 23.16 11.91 4.17
CA ASN A 11 22.54 11.23 3.03
C ASN A 11 23.25 9.93 2.64
N LEU A 12 24.58 9.88 2.78
CA LEU A 12 25.35 8.67 2.53
C LEU A 12 25.04 7.58 3.57
N LEU A 13 24.95 7.94 4.84
CA LEU A 13 24.55 7.02 5.92
C LEU A 13 23.14 6.45 5.67
N ILE A 14 22.18 7.33 5.35
CA ILE A 14 20.81 6.93 4.99
C ILE A 14 20.85 5.95 3.81
N PHE A 15 21.61 6.27 2.78
CA PHE A 15 21.73 5.41 1.59
C PHE A 15 22.25 4.00 1.95
N PHE A 16 23.33 3.88 2.73
CA PHE A 16 23.85 2.57 3.12
C PHE A 16 22.90 1.78 4.01
N THR A 17 22.20 2.46 4.94
CA THR A 17 21.16 1.82 5.76
C THR A 17 20.04 1.26 4.89
N PHE A 18 19.60 2.02 3.89
CA PHE A 18 18.53 1.59 2.97
C PHE A 18 18.98 0.50 2.00
N MET A 19 20.25 0.49 1.61
CA MET A 19 20.80 -0.56 0.75
C MET A 19 21.09 -1.87 1.50
N SER A 20 21.15 -1.83 2.84
CA SER A 20 21.55 -2.99 3.63
C SER A 20 20.72 -4.25 3.40
N PRO A 21 19.35 -4.20 3.25
CA PRO A 21 18.58 -5.42 2.98
C PRO A 21 18.90 -6.04 1.61
N ILE A 22 19.02 -5.19 0.58
CA ILE A 22 19.36 -5.67 -0.76
C ILE A 22 20.79 -6.21 -0.78
N GLY A 23 21.73 -5.45 -0.21
CA GLY A 23 23.13 -5.85 -0.12
C GLY A 23 23.31 -7.17 0.62
N TYR A 24 22.56 -7.39 1.70
CA TYR A 24 22.59 -8.64 2.46
C TYR A 24 22.08 -9.83 1.64
N ILE A 25 20.95 -9.69 0.95
CA ILE A 25 20.41 -10.77 0.10
C ILE A 25 21.36 -11.09 -1.03
N ILE A 26 21.93 -10.07 -1.70
CA ILE A 26 22.92 -10.28 -2.78
C ILE A 26 24.14 -11.02 -2.23
N TRP A 27 24.70 -10.56 -1.11
CA TRP A 27 25.86 -11.21 -0.49
C TRP A 27 25.57 -12.66 -0.12
N ARG A 28 24.41 -12.95 0.50
CA ARG A 28 24.02 -14.30 0.88
C ARG A 28 23.77 -15.18 -0.33
N PHE A 29 23.25 -14.64 -1.41
CA PHE A 29 23.01 -15.38 -2.65
C PHE A 29 24.31 -15.96 -3.24
N PHE A 30 25.42 -15.26 -3.08
CA PHE A 30 26.74 -15.76 -3.49
C PHE A 30 27.44 -16.65 -2.44
N THR A 31 26.89 -16.74 -1.23
CA THR A 31 27.47 -17.53 -0.12
C THR A 31 26.55 -18.66 0.33
N PHE A 32 25.62 -19.12 -0.50
CA PHE A 32 24.79 -20.26 -0.19
C PHE A 32 25.62 -21.51 0.06
N SER A 33 25.23 -22.30 1.07
CA SER A 33 25.80 -23.60 1.35
C SER A 33 25.32 -24.68 0.38
N ARG A 34 24.13 -24.48 -0.23
CA ARG A 34 23.54 -25.37 -1.22
C ARG A 34 23.74 -24.86 -2.64
N SER A 35 23.85 -25.75 -3.62
CA SER A 35 23.88 -25.33 -5.02
C SER A 35 22.54 -24.76 -5.45
N LEU A 36 22.54 -23.71 -6.25
CA LEU A 36 21.30 -23.07 -6.77
C LEU A 36 20.42 -24.10 -7.52
N SER A 37 21.03 -25.07 -8.21
CA SER A 37 20.31 -26.13 -8.91
C SER A 37 19.41 -26.96 -7.98
N SER A 38 19.81 -27.18 -6.72
CA SER A 38 19.01 -27.96 -5.77
C SER A 38 17.71 -27.24 -5.37
N PHE A 39 17.67 -25.92 -5.40
CA PHE A 39 16.43 -25.16 -5.16
C PHE A 39 15.47 -25.30 -6.33
N PHE A 40 15.98 -25.21 -7.57
CA PHE A 40 15.13 -25.31 -8.76
C PHE A 40 14.66 -26.76 -9.05
N GLN A 41 15.30 -27.76 -8.49
CA GLN A 41 14.85 -29.16 -8.57
C GLN A 41 13.69 -29.45 -7.62
N SER A 42 13.44 -28.60 -6.62
CA SER A 42 12.28 -28.75 -5.74
C SER A 42 11.01 -28.23 -6.46
N TRP A 43 9.99 -29.09 -6.55
CA TRP A 43 8.68 -28.72 -7.12
C TRP A 43 8.03 -27.53 -6.39
N ASP A 44 8.40 -27.29 -5.14
CA ASP A 44 7.86 -26.21 -4.34
C ASP A 44 8.18 -24.82 -4.92
N VAL A 45 9.38 -24.63 -5.50
CA VAL A 45 9.76 -23.35 -6.12
C VAL A 45 8.84 -23.01 -7.29
N PHE A 46 8.62 -23.96 -8.18
CA PHE A 46 7.77 -23.78 -9.35
C PHE A 46 6.32 -23.52 -8.96
N SER A 47 5.76 -24.32 -8.04
CA SER A 47 4.37 -24.17 -7.61
C SER A 47 4.14 -22.85 -6.88
N LEU A 48 5.03 -22.46 -5.98
CA LEU A 48 4.94 -21.20 -5.23
C LEU A 48 5.06 -19.98 -6.14
N PHE A 49 5.99 -20.03 -7.09
CA PHE A 49 6.15 -18.95 -8.06
C PHE A 49 4.94 -18.87 -9.00
N PHE A 50 4.49 -20.00 -9.54
CA PHE A 50 3.28 -20.06 -10.37
C PHE A 50 2.05 -19.53 -9.64
N ASN A 51 1.84 -19.96 -8.40
CA ASN A 51 0.74 -19.49 -7.57
C ASN A 51 0.79 -17.96 -7.35
N THR A 52 1.98 -17.42 -7.09
CA THR A 52 2.18 -15.98 -6.92
C THR A 52 1.86 -15.21 -8.21
N ILE A 53 2.33 -15.70 -9.35
CA ILE A 53 2.11 -15.08 -10.66
C ILE A 53 0.64 -15.23 -11.11
N ALA A 54 0.03 -16.38 -10.88
CA ALA A 54 -1.39 -16.59 -11.19
C ALA A 54 -2.28 -15.61 -10.38
N LEU A 55 -2.01 -15.48 -9.09
CA LEU A 55 -2.71 -14.53 -8.23
C LEU A 55 -2.49 -13.08 -8.67
N PHE A 56 -1.24 -12.73 -9.03
CA PHE A 56 -0.89 -11.41 -9.57
C PHE A 56 -1.76 -11.05 -10.78
N PHE A 57 -1.78 -11.91 -11.80
CA PHE A 57 -2.56 -11.63 -13.02
C PHE A 57 -4.06 -11.60 -12.77
N ALA A 58 -4.59 -12.53 -11.95
CA ALA A 58 -6.00 -12.59 -11.62
C ALA A 58 -6.46 -11.31 -10.90
N VAL A 59 -5.73 -10.88 -9.85
CA VAL A 59 -6.09 -9.69 -9.07
C VAL A 59 -5.90 -8.41 -9.88
N VAL A 60 -4.77 -8.27 -10.61
CA VAL A 60 -4.51 -7.09 -11.44
C VAL A 60 -5.60 -6.91 -12.49
N SER A 61 -5.95 -7.98 -13.22
CA SER A 61 -6.97 -7.92 -14.27
C SER A 61 -8.34 -7.53 -13.70
N THR A 62 -8.75 -8.18 -12.60
CA THR A 62 -10.04 -7.89 -11.95
C THR A 62 -10.08 -6.48 -11.37
N SER A 63 -9.00 -6.05 -10.69
CA SER A 63 -8.93 -4.70 -10.13
C SER A 63 -8.93 -3.61 -11.20
N LEU A 64 -8.29 -3.86 -12.35
CA LEU A 64 -8.34 -2.95 -13.50
C LEU A 64 -9.76 -2.86 -14.06
N LEU A 65 -10.46 -3.98 -14.23
CA LEU A 65 -11.85 -3.99 -14.73
C LEU A 65 -12.78 -3.24 -13.78
N ILE A 66 -12.77 -3.58 -12.50
CA ILE A 66 -13.61 -2.93 -11.49
C ILE A 66 -13.27 -1.45 -11.35
N GLY A 67 -12.00 -1.12 -11.18
CA GLY A 67 -11.54 0.26 -10.97
C GLY A 67 -11.80 1.17 -12.16
N LEU A 68 -11.62 0.69 -13.40
CA LEU A 68 -11.99 1.42 -14.62
C LEU A 68 -13.49 1.61 -14.74
N PHE A 69 -14.29 0.57 -14.47
CA PHE A 69 -15.74 0.67 -14.44
C PHE A 69 -16.20 1.77 -13.46
N VAL A 70 -15.71 1.74 -12.22
CA VAL A 70 -16.05 2.75 -11.20
C VAL A 70 -15.59 4.14 -11.63
N SER A 71 -14.36 4.26 -12.14
CA SER A 71 -13.79 5.54 -12.60
C SER A 71 -14.62 6.17 -13.71
N ILE A 72 -14.95 5.42 -14.75
CA ILE A 72 -15.75 5.90 -15.88
C ILE A 72 -17.18 6.24 -15.44
N SER A 73 -17.81 5.35 -14.66
CA SER A 73 -19.18 5.55 -14.19
C SER A 73 -19.33 6.82 -13.36
N LEU A 74 -18.38 7.10 -12.45
CA LEU A 74 -18.50 8.22 -11.52
C LEU A 74 -17.94 9.56 -12.07
N THR A 75 -17.11 9.51 -13.11
CA THR A 75 -16.56 10.74 -13.71
C THR A 75 -17.28 11.18 -14.97
N ARG A 76 -17.76 10.25 -15.80
CA ARG A 76 -18.32 10.53 -17.13
C ARG A 76 -19.83 10.39 -17.23
N ILE A 77 -20.47 9.67 -16.29
CA ILE A 77 -21.93 9.45 -16.31
C ILE A 77 -22.59 10.29 -15.23
N GLU A 78 -23.77 10.82 -15.55
CA GLU A 78 -24.60 11.57 -14.60
C GLU A 78 -25.29 10.61 -13.62
N ILE A 79 -24.70 10.49 -12.41
CA ILE A 79 -25.20 9.66 -11.31
C ILE A 79 -25.49 10.57 -10.12
N LYS A 80 -26.72 10.50 -9.60
CA LYS A 80 -27.09 11.22 -8.37
C LYS A 80 -26.25 10.71 -7.20
N GLY A 81 -25.70 11.62 -6.40
CA GLY A 81 -24.83 11.26 -5.28
C GLY A 81 -23.44 10.74 -5.69
N SER A 82 -22.95 11.09 -6.87
CA SER A 82 -21.63 10.61 -7.37
C SER A 82 -20.46 10.86 -6.43
N LYS A 83 -20.47 11.94 -5.62
CA LYS A 83 -19.45 12.20 -4.59
C LYS A 83 -19.50 11.16 -3.48
N ILE A 84 -20.71 10.78 -3.03
CA ILE A 84 -20.91 9.77 -1.99
C ILE A 84 -20.43 8.41 -2.50
N TRP A 85 -20.88 8.02 -3.70
CA TRP A 85 -20.45 6.77 -4.34
C TRP A 85 -18.94 6.70 -4.53
N PHE A 86 -18.32 7.82 -4.96
CA PHE A 86 -16.87 7.89 -5.11
C PHE A 86 -16.13 7.60 -3.80
N THR A 87 -16.60 8.19 -2.70
CA THR A 87 -16.03 7.97 -1.37
C THR A 87 -16.28 6.55 -0.89
N LEU A 88 -17.52 6.03 -0.99
CA LEU A 88 -17.85 4.67 -0.58
C LEU A 88 -17.03 3.61 -1.33
N CYS A 89 -16.83 3.78 -2.64
CA CYS A 89 -16.00 2.88 -3.44
C CYS A 89 -14.50 3.03 -3.16
N ALA A 90 -14.04 4.15 -2.58
CA ALA A 90 -12.64 4.34 -2.20
C ALA A 90 -12.32 3.86 -0.77
N LEU A 91 -13.32 3.81 0.12
CA LEU A 91 -13.15 3.43 1.52
C LEU A 91 -12.53 2.04 1.76
N PRO A 92 -12.75 1.01 0.92
CA PRO A 92 -12.10 -0.29 1.11
C PRO A 92 -10.58 -0.22 1.20
N LEU A 93 -9.94 0.82 0.65
CA LEU A 93 -8.50 1.06 0.77
C LEU A 93 -8.03 1.28 2.24
N VAL A 94 -8.94 1.70 3.11
CA VAL A 94 -8.66 1.88 4.54
C VAL A 94 -8.51 0.52 5.24
N ILE A 95 -9.21 -0.51 4.75
CA ILE A 95 -9.23 -1.85 5.33
C ILE A 95 -7.99 -2.62 4.86
N PRO A 96 -7.08 -3.02 5.77
CA PRO A 96 -5.96 -3.90 5.42
C PRO A 96 -6.45 -5.24 4.86
N SER A 97 -5.70 -5.81 3.91
CA SER A 97 -6.05 -7.08 3.25
C SER A 97 -6.28 -8.24 4.22
N TYR A 98 -5.50 -8.31 5.30
CA TYR A 98 -5.66 -9.36 6.32
C TYR A 98 -6.96 -9.22 7.14
N ILE A 99 -7.47 -8.00 7.37
CA ILE A 99 -8.80 -7.79 7.97
C ILE A 99 -9.89 -8.23 6.99
N GLY A 100 -9.74 -7.87 5.72
CA GLY A 100 -10.61 -8.38 4.67
C GLY A 100 -10.63 -9.91 4.66
N ALA A 101 -9.47 -10.55 4.63
CA ALA A 101 -9.35 -12.00 4.65
C ALA A 101 -10.01 -12.62 5.90
N LEU A 102 -9.75 -12.06 7.09
CA LEU A 102 -10.39 -12.49 8.33
C LEU A 102 -11.92 -12.50 8.21
N THR A 103 -12.49 -11.41 7.70
CA THR A 103 -13.95 -11.28 7.59
C THR A 103 -14.54 -12.29 6.61
N TYR A 104 -13.89 -12.50 5.47
CA TYR A 104 -14.34 -13.48 4.48
C TYR A 104 -14.19 -14.93 4.96
N VAL A 105 -13.05 -15.27 5.59
CA VAL A 105 -12.85 -16.59 6.19
C VAL A 105 -13.88 -16.85 7.27
N SER A 106 -14.10 -15.91 8.20
CA SER A 106 -15.04 -16.09 9.30
C SER A 106 -16.50 -16.10 8.84
N ALA A 107 -16.84 -15.46 7.72
CA ALA A 107 -18.18 -15.46 7.15
C ALA A 107 -18.49 -16.73 6.36
N PHE A 108 -17.54 -17.19 5.51
CA PHE A 108 -17.74 -18.27 4.54
C PHE A 108 -17.05 -19.59 4.91
N SER A 109 -16.52 -19.74 6.13
CA SER A 109 -16.02 -21.06 6.57
C SER A 109 -17.17 -22.06 6.76
N PRO A 110 -16.90 -23.39 6.73
CA PRO A 110 -17.92 -24.43 6.89
C PRO A 110 -18.79 -24.31 8.14
N LYS A 111 -18.29 -23.64 9.19
CA LYS A 111 -19.03 -23.28 10.43
C LYS A 111 -19.12 -21.77 10.63
N GLY A 112 -18.99 -21.01 9.54
CA GLY A 112 -18.97 -19.55 9.54
C GLY A 112 -20.32 -18.91 9.77
N LEU A 113 -20.32 -17.57 9.79
CA LEU A 113 -21.51 -16.77 10.04
C LEU A 113 -22.69 -17.12 9.13
N PHE A 114 -22.44 -17.27 7.82
CA PHE A 114 -23.54 -17.57 6.87
C PHE A 114 -24.15 -18.93 7.09
N VAL A 115 -23.36 -19.96 7.43
CA VAL A 115 -23.90 -21.27 7.80
C VAL A 115 -24.75 -21.18 9.05
N GLN A 116 -24.28 -20.45 10.07
CA GLN A 116 -25.03 -20.29 11.33
C GLN A 116 -26.35 -19.52 11.13
N LEU A 117 -26.37 -18.50 10.26
CA LEU A 117 -27.60 -17.73 9.96
C LEU A 117 -28.60 -18.51 9.10
N LEU A 118 -28.11 -19.38 8.19
CA LEU A 118 -28.93 -20.10 7.23
C LEU A 118 -29.18 -21.56 7.61
N SER A 119 -28.61 -22.03 8.72
CA SER A 119 -28.83 -23.42 9.22
C SER A 119 -30.28 -23.71 9.51
N GLY A 120 -31.07 -22.72 9.95
CA GLY A 120 -32.54 -22.84 10.08
C GLY A 120 -33.31 -23.02 8.77
N GLN A 121 -32.66 -22.80 7.62
CA GLN A 121 -33.22 -22.96 6.27
C GLN A 121 -32.68 -24.22 5.55
N GLY A 122 -32.03 -25.14 6.28
CA GLY A 122 -31.53 -26.41 5.74
C GLY A 122 -30.11 -26.35 5.12
N LEU A 123 -29.44 -25.21 5.18
CA LEU A 123 -28.02 -25.09 4.75
C LEU A 123 -27.10 -25.58 5.89
N THR A 124 -26.54 -26.77 5.70
CA THR A 124 -25.67 -27.41 6.69
C THR A 124 -24.19 -27.14 6.44
N GLU A 125 -23.80 -26.92 5.20
CA GLU A 125 -22.41 -26.66 4.81
C GLU A 125 -22.32 -25.69 3.63
N ILE A 126 -21.34 -24.79 3.66
CA ILE A 126 -20.92 -23.95 2.52
C ILE A 126 -19.48 -24.32 2.17
N ALA A 127 -19.15 -24.41 0.90
CA ALA A 127 -17.76 -24.53 0.46
C ALA A 127 -16.94 -23.35 1.00
N GLY A 128 -15.87 -23.63 1.73
CA GLY A 128 -15.00 -22.59 2.28
C GLY A 128 -14.46 -21.67 1.19
N LEU A 129 -14.46 -20.38 1.45
CA LEU A 129 -13.87 -19.38 0.56
C LEU A 129 -12.41 -19.19 0.96
N ASP A 130 -11.55 -20.17 0.67
CA ASP A 130 -10.13 -20.17 0.94
C ASP A 130 -9.28 -20.44 -0.32
N GLY A 131 -7.99 -20.58 -0.18
CA GLY A 131 -7.07 -20.86 -1.29
C GLY A 131 -7.00 -19.72 -2.32
N PHE A 132 -6.87 -20.10 -3.59
CA PHE A 132 -6.74 -19.15 -4.70
C PHE A 132 -7.96 -18.25 -4.85
N ILE A 133 -9.18 -18.83 -4.84
CA ILE A 133 -10.42 -18.08 -5.08
C ILE A 133 -10.64 -17.04 -3.99
N GLY A 134 -10.49 -17.42 -2.72
CA GLY A 134 -10.62 -16.49 -1.59
C GLY A 134 -9.60 -15.36 -1.64
N SER A 135 -8.33 -15.69 -1.88
CA SER A 135 -7.25 -14.69 -2.03
C SER A 135 -7.51 -13.74 -3.19
N TRP A 136 -7.93 -14.27 -4.34
CA TRP A 136 -8.26 -13.48 -5.53
C TRP A 136 -9.40 -12.50 -5.28
N ILE A 137 -10.52 -12.96 -4.72
CA ILE A 137 -11.70 -12.11 -4.44
C ILE A 137 -11.32 -11.03 -3.44
N VAL A 138 -10.73 -11.40 -2.30
CA VAL A 138 -10.38 -10.46 -1.23
C VAL A 138 -9.40 -9.42 -1.74
N LEU A 139 -8.27 -9.83 -2.33
CA LEU A 139 -7.28 -8.87 -2.81
C LEU A 139 -7.86 -7.95 -3.91
N SER A 140 -8.71 -8.47 -4.80
CA SER A 140 -9.35 -7.64 -5.83
C SER A 140 -10.28 -6.58 -5.23
N LEU A 141 -11.07 -6.95 -4.20
CA LEU A 141 -12.01 -6.04 -3.54
C LEU A 141 -11.32 -4.95 -2.70
N PHE A 142 -10.09 -5.18 -2.23
CA PHE A 142 -9.36 -4.20 -1.43
C PHE A 142 -8.28 -3.45 -2.22
N THR A 143 -8.02 -3.82 -3.49
CA THR A 143 -7.02 -3.14 -4.33
C THR A 143 -7.59 -2.38 -5.51
N TYR A 144 -8.82 -2.67 -5.99
CA TYR A 144 -9.42 -1.89 -7.08
C TYR A 144 -9.49 -0.38 -6.81
N PRO A 145 -9.59 0.12 -5.55
CA PRO A 145 -9.64 1.56 -5.32
C PRO A 145 -8.35 2.30 -5.75
N TYR A 146 -7.20 1.62 -5.80
CA TYR A 146 -5.98 2.20 -6.38
C TYR A 146 -6.20 2.58 -7.85
N VAL A 147 -6.81 1.68 -8.61
CA VAL A 147 -7.13 1.92 -10.02
C VAL A 147 -8.19 3.02 -10.15
N GLN A 148 -9.24 2.96 -9.32
CA GLN A 148 -10.30 3.97 -9.29
C GLN A 148 -9.73 5.38 -9.09
N LEU A 149 -8.89 5.59 -8.08
CA LEU A 149 -8.36 6.91 -7.73
C LEU A 149 -7.44 7.46 -8.84
N ILE A 150 -6.52 6.62 -9.35
CA ILE A 150 -5.55 7.02 -10.38
C ILE A 150 -6.25 7.30 -11.71
N CYS A 151 -7.12 6.41 -12.15
CA CYS A 151 -7.83 6.56 -13.42
C CYS A 151 -8.89 7.67 -13.37
N SER A 152 -9.57 7.87 -12.23
CA SER A 152 -10.50 9.00 -12.06
C SER A 152 -9.80 10.34 -12.12
N SER A 153 -8.63 10.47 -11.47
CA SER A 153 -7.80 11.68 -11.55
C SER A 153 -7.36 11.96 -12.99
N ALA A 154 -6.90 10.92 -13.70
CA ALA A 154 -6.52 11.05 -15.09
C ALA A 154 -7.71 11.44 -16.00
N LEU A 155 -8.88 10.82 -15.80
CA LEU A 155 -10.11 11.15 -16.55
C LEU A 155 -10.55 12.59 -16.35
N ARG A 156 -10.47 13.12 -15.14
CA ARG A 156 -10.84 14.52 -14.83
C ARG A 156 -9.93 15.53 -15.54
N ASN A 157 -8.68 15.16 -15.77
CA ASN A 157 -7.68 16.01 -16.43
C ASN A 157 -7.64 15.84 -17.96
N LEU A 158 -8.45 14.94 -18.55
CA LEU A 158 -8.55 14.80 -20.01
C LEU A 158 -9.42 15.91 -20.59
N ASP A 159 -8.89 16.56 -21.62
CA ASP A 159 -9.63 17.56 -22.40
C ASP A 159 -10.76 16.90 -23.18
N VAL A 160 -11.98 17.36 -22.92
CA VAL A 160 -13.23 16.84 -23.50
C VAL A 160 -13.42 17.27 -24.95
N THR A 161 -12.76 18.34 -25.38
CA THR A 161 -12.91 18.88 -26.75
C THR A 161 -12.60 17.82 -27.81
N VAL A 162 -11.65 16.92 -27.55
CA VAL A 162 -11.29 15.82 -28.47
C VAL A 162 -12.36 14.73 -28.52
N GLU A 163 -13.04 14.47 -27.39
CA GLU A 163 -14.17 13.54 -27.34
C GLU A 163 -15.38 14.12 -28.12
N GLU A 164 -15.63 15.43 -27.94
CA GLU A 164 -16.70 16.16 -28.65
C GLU A 164 -16.42 16.22 -30.16
N ALA A 165 -15.18 16.52 -30.57
CA ALA A 165 -14.78 16.50 -31.96
C ALA A 165 -14.93 15.12 -32.60
N ALA A 166 -14.55 14.05 -31.92
CA ALA A 166 -14.75 12.69 -32.42
C ALA A 166 -16.24 12.34 -32.61
N ARG A 167 -17.11 12.84 -31.72
CA ARG A 167 -18.57 12.68 -31.86
C ARG A 167 -19.14 13.48 -33.00
N SER A 168 -18.69 14.71 -33.20
CA SER A 168 -19.11 15.55 -34.33
C SER A 168 -18.75 14.92 -35.68
N LEU A 169 -17.68 14.10 -35.72
CA LEU A 169 -17.29 13.28 -36.86
C LEU A 169 -18.10 11.97 -36.98
N GLY A 170 -19.20 11.80 -36.24
CA GLY A 170 -20.12 10.67 -36.36
C GLY A 170 -19.68 9.40 -35.63
N ARG A 171 -18.60 9.44 -34.80
CA ARG A 171 -18.20 8.26 -34.03
C ARG A 171 -19.21 7.94 -32.92
N SER A 172 -19.55 6.66 -32.80
CA SER A 172 -20.37 6.15 -31.71
C SER A 172 -19.68 6.31 -30.35
N ARG A 173 -20.44 6.29 -29.24
CA ARG A 173 -19.89 6.42 -27.89
C ARG A 173 -18.80 5.38 -27.61
N LEU A 174 -19.04 4.12 -27.98
CA LEU A 174 -18.07 3.05 -27.78
C LEU A 174 -16.79 3.30 -28.57
N GLN A 175 -16.90 3.76 -29.82
CA GLN A 175 -15.74 4.12 -30.63
C GLN A 175 -14.93 5.28 -30.03
N VAL A 176 -15.58 6.29 -29.43
CA VAL A 176 -14.88 7.38 -28.74
C VAL A 176 -14.13 6.83 -27.53
N TYR A 177 -14.74 5.96 -26.72
CA TYR A 177 -14.05 5.36 -25.59
C TYR A 177 -12.86 4.52 -26.02
N THR A 178 -13.01 3.65 -27.01
CA THR A 178 -11.93 2.73 -27.43
C THR A 178 -10.82 3.43 -28.21
N SER A 179 -11.14 4.44 -29.06
CA SER A 179 -10.17 5.09 -29.92
C SER A 179 -9.58 6.41 -29.39
N VAL A 180 -10.24 7.05 -28.40
CA VAL A 180 -9.79 8.35 -27.86
C VAL A 180 -9.47 8.26 -26.37
N VAL A 181 -10.41 7.79 -25.54
CA VAL A 181 -10.28 7.82 -24.08
C VAL A 181 -9.30 6.76 -23.59
N LEU A 182 -9.51 5.48 -23.93
CA LEU A 182 -8.66 4.38 -23.47
C LEU A 182 -7.19 4.52 -23.90
N PRO A 183 -6.84 4.90 -25.14
CA PRO A 183 -5.44 5.12 -25.50
C PRO A 183 -4.76 6.21 -24.67
N ARG A 184 -5.48 7.27 -24.29
CA ARG A 184 -4.95 8.33 -23.43
C ARG A 184 -4.82 7.90 -21.97
N LEU A 185 -5.64 6.95 -21.52
CA LEU A 185 -5.56 6.35 -20.20
C LEU A 185 -4.53 5.22 -20.11
N LYS A 186 -3.89 4.81 -21.21
CA LYS A 186 -2.94 3.69 -21.23
C LYS A 186 -1.89 3.77 -20.12
N LYS A 187 -1.25 4.95 -19.96
CA LYS A 187 -0.23 5.14 -18.90
C LYS A 187 -0.81 5.04 -17.48
N PRO A 188 -1.91 5.75 -17.10
CA PRO A 188 -2.58 5.57 -15.81
C PRO A 188 -3.01 4.12 -15.54
N ILE A 189 -3.55 3.43 -16.55
CA ILE A 189 -3.98 2.03 -16.43
C ILE A 189 -2.79 1.12 -16.11
N ILE A 190 -1.72 1.21 -16.89
CA ILE A 190 -0.51 0.40 -16.66
C ILE A 190 0.11 0.75 -15.30
N PHE A 191 0.21 2.03 -14.95
CA PHE A 191 0.76 2.48 -13.67
C PHE A 191 -0.05 1.93 -12.48
N SER A 192 -1.37 2.05 -12.52
CA SER A 192 -2.25 1.54 -11.46
C SER A 192 -2.26 0.01 -11.38
N GLY A 193 -2.24 -0.68 -12.53
CA GLY A 193 -2.13 -2.13 -12.57
C GLY A 193 -0.82 -2.64 -11.96
N LEU A 194 0.31 -1.99 -12.28
CA LEU A 194 1.60 -2.32 -11.68
C LEU A 194 1.65 -2.01 -10.17
N LEU A 195 0.98 -0.96 -9.72
CA LEU A 195 0.86 -0.65 -8.30
C LEU A 195 0.07 -1.75 -7.56
N VAL A 196 -1.06 -2.17 -8.11
CA VAL A 196 -1.83 -3.32 -7.58
C VAL A 196 -0.97 -4.58 -7.59
N GLY A 197 -0.24 -4.82 -8.68
CA GLY A 197 0.65 -5.97 -8.80
C GLY A 197 1.75 -6.01 -7.74
N LEU A 198 2.41 -4.87 -7.48
CA LEU A 198 3.40 -4.73 -6.40
C LEU A 198 2.78 -5.01 -5.03
N TYR A 199 1.55 -4.53 -4.80
CA TYR A 199 0.82 -4.83 -3.58
C TYR A 199 0.58 -6.34 -3.43
N VAL A 200 0.08 -7.01 -4.47
CA VAL A 200 -0.26 -8.45 -4.45
C VAL A 200 0.96 -9.33 -4.20
N ILE A 201 2.09 -9.07 -4.87
CA ILE A 201 3.31 -9.88 -4.65
C ILE A 201 3.95 -9.63 -3.28
N SER A 202 3.60 -8.52 -2.63
CA SER A 202 4.08 -8.17 -1.29
C SER A 202 3.11 -8.62 -0.19
N ASP A 203 1.87 -8.96 -0.54
CA ASP A 203 0.87 -9.37 0.44
C ASP A 203 1.24 -10.69 1.09
N PHE A 204 1.21 -10.67 2.41
CA PHE A 204 1.40 -11.85 3.27
C PHE A 204 0.11 -12.15 4.05
N GLY A 205 -0.52 -11.11 4.56
CA GLY A 205 -1.58 -11.26 5.53
C GLY A 205 -2.83 -11.94 4.97
N ALA A 206 -3.33 -11.49 3.82
CA ALA A 206 -4.51 -12.09 3.18
C ALA A 206 -4.23 -13.52 2.71
N VAL A 207 -3.12 -13.74 1.98
CA VAL A 207 -2.79 -15.08 1.45
C VAL A 207 -2.51 -16.10 2.55
N SER A 208 -1.98 -15.64 3.71
CA SER A 208 -1.73 -16.49 4.88
C SER A 208 -3.05 -16.95 5.49
N LEU A 209 -3.98 -16.04 5.79
CA LEU A 209 -5.29 -16.34 6.36
C LEU A 209 -6.17 -17.13 5.41
N MET A 210 -6.10 -16.86 4.10
CA MET A 210 -6.78 -17.63 3.05
C MET A 210 -6.11 -18.97 2.73
N ARG A 211 -5.06 -19.35 3.47
CA ARG A 211 -4.32 -20.61 3.30
C ARG A 211 -3.77 -20.85 1.89
N TYR A 212 -3.59 -19.79 1.09
CA TYR A 212 -3.02 -19.92 -0.25
C TYR A 212 -1.50 -19.85 -0.21
N SER A 213 -0.85 -20.83 -0.85
CA SER A 213 0.61 -20.96 -0.80
C SER A 213 1.27 -20.09 -1.87
N THR A 214 1.76 -18.92 -1.44
CA THR A 214 2.56 -17.97 -2.24
C THR A 214 4.00 -17.92 -1.74
N VAL A 215 4.88 -17.27 -2.49
CA VAL A 215 6.28 -17.08 -2.09
C VAL A 215 6.38 -16.31 -0.77
N THR A 216 5.54 -15.29 -0.53
CA THR A 216 5.53 -14.52 0.74
C THR A 216 5.19 -15.41 1.93
N LYS A 217 4.16 -16.26 1.80
CA LYS A 217 3.79 -17.22 2.84
C LYS A 217 4.88 -18.26 3.07
N ALA A 218 5.53 -18.74 2.00
CA ALA A 218 6.62 -19.69 2.10
C ALA A 218 7.82 -19.13 2.89
N ILE A 219 8.22 -17.88 2.65
CA ILE A 219 9.28 -17.20 3.42
C ILE A 219 8.99 -17.28 4.92
N TYR A 220 7.77 -16.92 5.33
CA TYR A 220 7.37 -16.96 6.74
C TYR A 220 7.35 -18.38 7.29
N SER A 221 6.80 -19.34 6.54
CA SER A 221 6.72 -20.75 6.96
C SER A 221 8.09 -21.39 7.11
N TYR A 222 9.01 -21.15 6.18
CA TYR A 222 10.38 -21.66 6.29
C TYR A 222 11.13 -21.05 7.47
N TYR A 223 10.94 -19.76 7.72
CA TYR A 223 11.52 -19.11 8.87
C TYR A 223 10.99 -19.66 10.20
N THR A 224 9.66 -19.83 10.31
CA THR A 224 9.01 -20.18 11.59
C THR A 224 9.11 -21.66 11.92
N PHE A 225 8.95 -22.56 10.91
CA PHE A 225 8.81 -23.97 11.18
C PHE A 225 10.03 -24.81 10.81
N LYS A 226 10.86 -24.38 9.88
CA LYS A 226 12.00 -25.17 9.40
C LYS A 226 13.35 -24.64 9.86
N ILE A 227 13.43 -23.41 10.33
CA ILE A 227 14.66 -22.72 10.80
C ILE A 227 15.81 -22.80 9.77
N ASP A 228 15.48 -23.01 8.51
CA ASP A 228 16.43 -23.10 7.40
C ASP A 228 16.54 -21.74 6.72
N GLY A 229 17.69 -21.09 6.88
CA GLY A 229 17.91 -19.72 6.38
C GLY A 229 18.10 -19.65 4.86
N ASP A 230 18.60 -20.70 4.21
CA ASP A 230 18.91 -20.68 2.78
C ASP A 230 17.65 -20.59 1.90
N PRO A 231 16.56 -21.38 2.10
CA PRO A 231 15.32 -21.19 1.36
C PRO A 231 14.68 -19.82 1.61
N VAL A 232 14.74 -19.32 2.85
CA VAL A 232 14.19 -18.00 3.19
C VAL A 232 14.87 -16.90 2.39
N ILE A 233 16.20 -16.92 2.30
CA ILE A 233 17.00 -15.97 1.52
C ILE A 233 16.74 -16.14 0.01
N PHE A 234 16.67 -17.38 -0.48
CA PHE A 234 16.40 -17.67 -1.89
C PHE A 234 15.05 -17.08 -2.33
N TYR A 235 13.96 -17.38 -1.61
CA TYR A 235 12.63 -16.87 -1.91
C TYR A 235 12.54 -15.35 -1.75
N SER A 236 13.23 -14.78 -0.75
CA SER A 236 13.31 -13.33 -0.58
C SER A 236 14.01 -12.66 -1.76
N GLY A 237 15.11 -13.25 -2.25
CA GLY A 237 15.82 -12.77 -3.44
C GLY A 237 14.96 -12.83 -4.70
N LEU A 238 14.23 -13.93 -4.90
CA LEU A 238 13.32 -14.10 -6.03
C LEU A 238 12.22 -13.03 -6.04
N LEU A 239 11.58 -12.79 -4.88
CA LEU A 239 10.57 -11.73 -4.74
C LEU A 239 11.15 -10.33 -4.95
N MET A 240 12.36 -10.07 -4.44
CA MET A 240 13.02 -8.79 -4.64
C MET A 240 13.31 -8.52 -6.12
N ILE A 241 13.81 -9.51 -6.85
CA ILE A 241 14.06 -9.39 -8.30
C ILE A 241 12.75 -9.08 -9.03
N LEU A 242 11.67 -9.80 -8.73
CA LEU A 242 10.36 -9.57 -9.32
C LEU A 242 9.84 -8.17 -9.01
N ALA A 243 9.91 -7.75 -7.75
CA ALA A 243 9.46 -6.42 -7.31
C ALA A 243 10.28 -5.29 -7.95
N LEU A 244 11.60 -5.45 -8.05
CA LEU A 244 12.47 -4.48 -8.71
C LEU A 244 12.13 -4.37 -10.21
N ALA A 245 11.92 -5.50 -10.90
CA ALA A 245 11.52 -5.50 -12.30
C ALA A 245 10.19 -4.75 -12.52
N LEU A 246 9.18 -5.02 -11.68
CA LEU A 246 7.88 -4.32 -11.72
C LEU A 246 8.03 -2.82 -11.38
N SER A 247 8.86 -2.47 -10.41
CA SER A 247 9.12 -1.07 -10.03
C SER A 247 9.82 -0.29 -11.14
N VAL A 248 10.77 -0.91 -11.85
CA VAL A 248 11.42 -0.30 -13.03
C VAL A 248 10.40 -0.10 -14.16
N LEU A 249 9.55 -1.10 -14.41
CA LEU A 249 8.48 -1.01 -15.40
C LEU A 249 7.46 0.07 -15.03
N GLN A 250 7.05 0.15 -13.77
CA GLN A 250 6.13 1.19 -13.25
C GLN A 250 6.72 2.59 -13.45
N ARG A 251 8.03 2.74 -13.26
CA ARG A 251 8.70 4.02 -13.46
C ARG A 251 8.65 4.51 -14.90
N SER A 252 8.79 3.60 -15.88
CA SER A 252 8.71 3.96 -17.31
C SER A 252 7.31 4.48 -17.70
N THR A 253 6.29 4.11 -16.91
CA THR A 253 4.89 4.54 -17.11
C THR A 253 4.50 5.75 -16.26
N ARG A 254 5.37 6.23 -15.35
CA ARG A 254 5.09 7.47 -14.62
C ARG A 254 4.77 8.55 -15.61
N LEU A 255 3.60 9.14 -15.42
CA LEU A 255 3.22 10.36 -16.11
C LEU A 255 4.36 11.35 -15.86
N ALA A 256 5.14 11.67 -16.92
CA ALA A 256 5.92 12.89 -16.88
C ALA A 256 4.93 13.93 -16.36
N ARG A 257 5.28 14.62 -15.24
CA ARG A 257 4.46 15.74 -14.76
C ARG A 257 4.20 16.57 -15.99
N SER A 258 3.00 16.46 -16.50
CA SER A 258 2.61 17.10 -17.75
C SER A 258 3.01 18.55 -17.58
N ALA A 259 3.90 19.00 -18.44
CA ALA A 259 4.03 20.42 -18.71
C ALA A 259 2.60 20.94 -18.73
N ALA A 260 2.28 21.86 -17.84
CA ALA A 260 0.95 22.36 -17.62
C ALA A 260 0.33 22.57 -19.00
N VAL A 261 -0.72 21.80 -19.29
CA VAL A 261 -1.55 22.09 -20.43
C VAL A 261 -2.00 23.52 -20.17
N SER A 262 -1.49 24.44 -20.97
CA SER A 262 -1.78 25.86 -20.89
C SER A 262 -3.26 26.05 -21.22
N GLY A 263 -4.11 25.96 -20.18
CA GLY A 263 -5.55 26.07 -20.26
C GLY A 263 -6.21 25.28 -19.14
N THR A 264 -7.22 25.84 -18.50
CA THR A 264 -8.11 25.11 -17.59
C THR A 264 -8.81 24.01 -18.39
N PRO A 265 -8.61 22.71 -18.06
CA PRO A 265 -9.28 21.65 -18.80
C PRO A 265 -10.79 21.86 -18.67
N ARG A 266 -11.49 21.90 -19.80
CA ARG A 266 -12.94 21.97 -19.81
C ARG A 266 -13.49 20.69 -19.22
N LEU A 267 -14.16 20.80 -18.06
CA LEU A 267 -14.74 19.66 -17.39
C LEU A 267 -15.78 18.98 -18.31
N ALA A 268 -15.72 17.67 -18.39
CA ALA A 268 -16.67 16.90 -19.16
C ALA A 268 -18.09 17.13 -18.65
N ASN A 269 -19.00 17.54 -19.51
CA ASN A 269 -20.41 17.41 -19.24
C ASN A 269 -20.75 15.93 -19.05
N ARG A 270 -21.25 15.58 -17.88
CA ARG A 270 -21.64 14.19 -17.56
C ARG A 270 -22.73 13.73 -18.50
N GLN A 271 -22.57 12.52 -19.01
CA GLN A 271 -23.47 11.98 -19.99
C GLN A 271 -24.73 11.40 -19.32
N GLN A 272 -25.88 11.74 -19.86
CA GLN A 272 -27.11 11.05 -19.49
C GLN A 272 -27.15 9.68 -20.17
N VAL A 273 -27.51 8.66 -19.41
CA VAL A 273 -27.71 7.29 -19.88
C VAL A 273 -29.17 6.88 -19.67
N SER A 274 -29.61 5.85 -20.40
CA SER A 274 -30.95 5.31 -20.23
C SER A 274 -31.20 4.88 -18.78
N LEU A 275 -32.43 4.91 -18.34
CA LEU A 275 -32.83 4.50 -16.99
C LEU A 275 -32.32 3.09 -16.64
N ARG A 276 -32.47 2.14 -17.59
CA ARG A 276 -31.98 0.76 -17.44
C ARG A 276 -30.50 0.70 -17.13
N ASN A 277 -29.67 1.42 -17.88
CA ASN A 277 -28.23 1.43 -17.68
C ASN A 277 -27.86 2.13 -16.36
N ARG A 278 -28.59 3.18 -15.98
CA ARG A 278 -28.38 3.88 -14.70
C ARG A 278 -28.68 2.96 -13.51
N VAL A 279 -29.78 2.22 -13.57
CA VAL A 279 -30.16 1.24 -12.53
C VAL A 279 -29.10 0.14 -12.44
N LEU A 280 -28.64 -0.40 -13.59
CA LEU A 280 -27.57 -1.40 -13.61
C LEU A 280 -26.27 -0.89 -12.94
N ILE A 281 -25.88 0.36 -13.22
CA ILE A 281 -24.71 0.97 -12.59
C ILE A 281 -24.89 1.07 -11.07
N TYR A 282 -26.07 1.49 -10.58
CA TYR A 282 -26.33 1.53 -9.13
C TYR A 282 -26.29 0.15 -8.49
N ILE A 283 -26.84 -0.88 -9.15
CA ILE A 283 -26.76 -2.26 -8.65
C ILE A 283 -25.31 -2.72 -8.55
N LEU A 284 -24.51 -2.51 -9.60
CA LEU A 284 -23.09 -2.92 -9.60
C LEU A 284 -22.27 -2.16 -8.55
N LEU A 285 -22.45 -0.84 -8.42
CA LEU A 285 -21.79 -0.05 -7.38
C LEU A 285 -22.26 -0.47 -5.97
N GLY A 286 -23.56 -0.72 -5.81
CA GLY A 286 -24.14 -1.20 -4.55
C GLY A 286 -23.59 -2.56 -4.15
N THR A 287 -23.55 -3.52 -5.07
CA THR A 287 -22.94 -4.83 -4.84
C THR A 287 -21.48 -4.71 -4.47
N LEU A 288 -20.72 -3.87 -5.18
CA LEU A 288 -19.31 -3.66 -4.91
C LEU A 288 -19.08 -3.08 -3.49
N VAL A 289 -19.83 -2.04 -3.11
CA VAL A 289 -19.76 -1.44 -1.76
C VAL A 289 -20.21 -2.44 -0.70
N THR A 290 -21.25 -3.23 -0.98
CA THR A 290 -21.72 -4.26 -0.05
C THR A 290 -20.62 -5.30 0.19
N LEU A 291 -19.99 -5.83 -0.83
CA LEU A 291 -18.94 -6.83 -0.68
C LEU A 291 -17.66 -6.24 -0.06
N SER A 292 -17.21 -5.08 -0.51
CA SER A 292 -15.91 -4.54 -0.09
C SER A 292 -15.94 -3.74 1.22
N LEU A 293 -17.10 -3.26 1.67
CA LEU A 293 -17.22 -2.40 2.85
C LEU A 293 -18.28 -2.91 3.84
N ILE A 294 -19.53 -3.08 3.41
CA ILE A 294 -20.63 -3.41 4.33
C ILE A 294 -20.44 -4.80 4.93
N LEU A 295 -20.13 -5.81 4.12
CA LEU A 295 -19.92 -7.19 4.58
C LEU A 295 -18.77 -7.27 5.60
N PRO A 296 -17.55 -6.76 5.36
CA PRO A 296 -16.50 -6.78 6.36
C PRO A 296 -16.89 -6.12 7.68
N VAL A 297 -17.48 -4.93 7.62
CA VAL A 297 -17.92 -4.20 8.81
C VAL A 297 -19.01 -4.96 9.57
N SER A 298 -19.99 -5.54 8.85
CA SER A 298 -21.08 -6.32 9.45
C SER A 298 -20.56 -7.58 10.14
N VAL A 299 -19.61 -8.30 9.51
CA VAL A 299 -19.02 -9.53 10.08
C VAL A 299 -18.22 -9.21 11.34
N LEU A 300 -17.41 -8.16 11.32
CA LEU A 300 -16.67 -7.70 12.51
C LEU A 300 -17.64 -7.30 13.63
N SER A 301 -18.70 -6.54 13.29
CA SER A 301 -19.72 -6.13 14.27
C SER A 301 -20.42 -7.33 14.92
N TYR A 302 -20.76 -8.33 14.12
CA TYR A 302 -21.39 -9.55 14.61
C TYR A 302 -20.48 -10.28 15.63
N TRP A 303 -19.22 -10.52 15.28
CA TRP A 303 -18.30 -11.23 16.16
C TRP A 303 -18.01 -10.44 17.43
N LEU A 304 -17.90 -9.12 17.35
CA LEU A 304 -17.69 -8.27 18.50
C LEU A 304 -18.89 -8.30 19.46
N ILE A 305 -20.10 -8.04 18.95
CA ILE A 305 -21.34 -8.00 19.76
C ILE A 305 -21.58 -9.37 20.40
N ARG A 306 -21.51 -10.44 19.60
CA ARG A 306 -21.71 -11.81 20.09
C ARG A 306 -20.73 -12.18 21.19
N GLY A 307 -19.44 -11.86 21.01
CA GLY A 307 -18.42 -12.18 21.97
C GLY A 307 -18.52 -11.40 23.27
N LEU A 308 -18.84 -10.10 23.18
CA LEU A 308 -19.08 -9.27 24.37
C LEU A 308 -20.30 -9.76 25.17
N ASN A 309 -21.37 -10.16 24.48
CA ASN A 309 -22.55 -10.75 25.14
C ASN A 309 -22.24 -12.12 25.76
N ALA A 310 -21.27 -12.86 25.24
CA ALA A 310 -20.78 -14.10 25.81
C ALA A 310 -19.75 -13.91 26.94
N GLY A 311 -19.41 -12.66 27.31
CA GLY A 311 -18.44 -12.35 28.35
C GLY A 311 -16.98 -12.51 27.95
N ASN A 312 -16.67 -12.54 26.65
CA ASN A 312 -15.28 -12.65 26.19
C ASN A 312 -14.48 -11.40 26.57
N ASP A 313 -13.30 -11.60 27.15
CA ASP A 313 -12.41 -10.51 27.55
C ASP A 313 -11.65 -9.96 26.32
N VAL A 314 -11.71 -8.65 26.15
CA VAL A 314 -10.99 -7.92 25.10
C VAL A 314 -9.84 -7.05 25.64
N ARG A 315 -9.59 -7.11 26.97
CA ARG A 315 -8.58 -6.26 27.64
C ARG A 315 -7.17 -6.50 27.11
N ALA A 316 -6.84 -7.73 26.79
CA ALA A 316 -5.53 -8.10 26.23
C ALA A 316 -5.22 -7.34 24.92
N ALA A 317 -6.23 -7.00 24.14
CA ALA A 317 -6.08 -6.28 22.89
C ALA A 317 -5.63 -4.81 23.06
N PHE A 318 -5.79 -4.21 24.25
CA PHE A 318 -5.31 -2.84 24.51
C PHE A 318 -3.78 -2.72 24.46
N GLY A 319 -3.05 -3.78 24.80
CA GLY A 319 -1.59 -3.83 24.64
C GLY A 319 -1.16 -3.59 23.20
N GLY A 320 -1.83 -4.21 22.25
CA GLY A 320 -1.59 -4.00 20.81
C GLY A 320 -1.92 -2.59 20.33
N VAL A 321 -2.94 -1.93 20.91
CA VAL A 321 -3.27 -0.53 20.59
C VAL A 321 -2.12 0.40 20.98
N LEU A 322 -1.64 0.29 22.23
CA LEU A 322 -0.53 1.09 22.72
C LEU A 322 0.77 0.83 21.93
N GLY A 323 1.08 -0.45 21.68
CA GLY A 323 2.26 -0.83 20.90
C GLY A 323 2.20 -0.30 19.45
N SER A 324 1.04 -0.40 18.80
CA SER A 324 0.87 0.18 17.46
C SER A 324 1.02 1.70 17.45
N PHE A 325 0.39 2.38 18.42
CA PHE A 325 0.46 3.84 18.50
C PHE A 325 1.89 4.31 18.76
N THR A 326 2.58 3.74 19.74
CA THR A 326 3.94 4.13 20.11
C THR A 326 4.94 3.86 18.98
N THR A 327 4.89 2.68 18.36
CA THR A 327 5.78 2.34 17.23
C THR A 327 5.52 3.25 16.03
N SER A 328 4.26 3.49 15.67
CA SER A 328 3.91 4.33 14.53
C SER A 328 4.25 5.79 14.77
N PHE A 329 4.03 6.29 15.98
CA PHE A 329 4.34 7.68 16.34
C PHE A 329 5.85 7.95 16.31
N ILE A 330 6.64 7.06 16.92
CA ILE A 330 8.11 7.20 16.93
C ILE A 330 8.66 7.06 15.50
N THR A 331 8.17 6.09 14.72
CA THR A 331 8.59 5.92 13.32
C THR A 331 8.22 7.13 12.47
N SER A 332 7.05 7.71 12.69
CA SER A 332 6.59 8.92 11.98
C SER A 332 7.52 10.12 12.25
N ILE A 333 7.87 10.37 13.51
CA ILE A 333 8.81 11.43 13.88
C ILE A 333 10.19 11.16 13.28
N ALA A 334 10.69 9.93 13.43
CA ALA A 334 11.97 9.53 12.86
C ALA A 334 11.98 9.70 11.33
N ALA A 335 10.89 9.36 10.65
CA ALA A 335 10.75 9.55 9.21
C ALA A 335 10.78 11.03 8.81
N MET A 336 10.13 11.92 9.56
CA MET A 336 10.21 13.38 9.30
C MET A 336 11.64 13.91 9.44
N ILE A 337 12.37 13.46 10.48
CA ILE A 337 13.75 13.85 10.72
C ILE A 337 14.65 13.35 9.60
N VAL A 338 14.56 12.05 9.26
CA VAL A 338 15.39 11.39 8.24
C VAL A 338 15.03 11.85 6.82
N ALA A 339 13.76 12.18 6.54
CA ALA A 339 13.35 12.71 5.23
C ALA A 339 13.90 14.12 4.97
N THR A 340 14.06 14.93 5.99
CA THR A 340 14.49 16.34 5.84
C THR A 340 15.80 16.49 5.07
N PRO A 341 16.93 15.86 5.45
CA PRO A 341 18.18 15.96 4.69
C PRO A 341 18.07 15.39 3.27
N VAL A 342 17.24 14.39 3.06
CA VAL A 342 17.01 13.78 1.74
C VAL A 342 16.27 14.75 0.82
N VAL A 343 15.18 15.36 1.30
CA VAL A 343 14.38 16.35 0.55
C VAL A 343 15.25 17.53 0.14
N ILE A 344 16.07 18.06 1.07
CA ILE A 344 16.99 19.17 0.77
C ILE A 344 17.99 18.77 -0.32
N MET A 345 18.59 17.59 -0.20
CA MET A 345 19.58 17.09 -1.14
C MET A 345 19.05 16.91 -2.55
N ILE A 346 17.82 16.43 -2.67
CA ILE A 346 17.15 16.18 -3.97
C ILE A 346 16.67 17.49 -4.58
N SER A 347 15.98 18.31 -3.83
CA SER A 347 15.21 19.45 -4.36
C SER A 347 16.05 20.73 -4.45
N GLN A 348 16.85 21.04 -3.42
CA GLN A 348 17.63 22.27 -3.37
C GLN A 348 18.95 22.14 -4.12
N TYR A 349 19.74 21.09 -3.83
CA TYR A 349 21.06 20.90 -4.44
C TYR A 349 21.01 20.17 -5.78
N ARG A 350 19.91 19.48 -6.12
CA ARG A 350 19.73 18.71 -7.37
C ARG A 350 20.95 17.86 -7.74
N SER A 351 21.63 17.32 -6.74
CA SER A 351 22.88 16.60 -6.90
C SER A 351 22.67 15.26 -7.62
N ARG A 352 23.73 14.72 -8.22
CA ARG A 352 23.69 13.38 -8.82
C ARG A 352 23.40 12.32 -7.76
N LEU A 353 23.99 12.48 -6.55
CA LEU A 353 23.74 11.59 -5.41
C LEU A 353 22.28 11.68 -4.96
N GLY A 354 21.71 12.86 -4.79
CA GLY A 354 20.30 13.03 -4.39
C GLY A 354 19.35 12.32 -5.35
N ARG A 355 19.53 12.50 -6.66
CA ARG A 355 18.74 11.80 -7.68
C ARG A 355 18.94 10.28 -7.66
N PHE A 356 20.12 9.81 -7.29
CA PHE A 356 20.37 8.37 -7.15
C PHE A 356 19.68 7.81 -5.90
N ILE A 357 19.76 8.51 -4.76
CA ILE A 357 19.06 8.16 -3.52
C ILE A 357 17.54 8.11 -3.74
N GLU A 358 16.97 9.12 -4.39
CA GLU A 358 15.54 9.14 -4.76
C GLU A 358 15.15 7.89 -5.57
N ARG A 359 15.96 7.54 -6.57
CA ARG A 359 15.70 6.36 -7.41
C ARG A 359 15.70 5.06 -6.61
N VAL A 360 16.66 4.94 -5.71
CA VAL A 360 16.79 3.79 -4.83
C VAL A 360 15.62 3.71 -3.85
N MET A 361 15.26 4.82 -3.21
CA MET A 361 14.12 4.87 -2.30
C MET A 361 12.81 4.47 -2.96
N LEU A 362 12.59 4.95 -4.19
CA LEU A 362 11.40 4.58 -4.95
C LEU A 362 11.38 3.10 -5.36
N ALA A 363 12.56 2.51 -5.60
CA ALA A 363 12.67 1.08 -5.86
C ALA A 363 12.41 0.25 -4.58
N LEU A 364 12.92 0.71 -3.45
CA LEU A 364 12.73 0.07 -2.14
C LEU A 364 11.27 0.09 -1.67
N TYR A 365 10.52 1.15 -2.00
CA TYR A 365 9.09 1.23 -1.66
C TYR A 365 8.25 0.11 -2.28
N GLY A 366 8.68 -0.43 -3.41
CA GLY A 366 8.03 -1.56 -4.07
C GLY A 366 8.51 -2.94 -3.60
N LEU A 367 9.47 -3.00 -2.66
CA LEU A 367 9.98 -4.30 -2.19
C LEU A 367 8.98 -5.01 -1.27
N PRO A 368 8.90 -6.34 -1.35
CA PRO A 368 8.10 -7.11 -0.41
C PRO A 368 8.59 -6.89 1.03
N HIS A 369 7.68 -6.43 1.88
CA HIS A 369 7.99 -6.07 3.27
C HIS A 369 8.57 -7.24 4.06
N ILE A 370 8.11 -8.47 3.77
CA ILE A 370 8.62 -9.69 4.41
C ILE A 370 10.09 -9.93 4.05
N ALA A 371 10.49 -9.68 2.79
CA ALA A 371 11.87 -9.88 2.36
C ALA A 371 12.83 -8.86 3.00
N VAL A 372 12.38 -7.62 3.15
CA VAL A 372 13.11 -6.57 3.89
C VAL A 372 13.23 -6.96 5.37
N GLY A 373 12.13 -7.40 6.00
CA GLY A 373 12.10 -7.84 7.38
C GLY A 373 13.08 -8.99 7.65
N VAL A 374 13.05 -10.02 6.81
CA VAL A 374 13.98 -11.16 6.90
C VAL A 374 15.43 -10.74 6.76
N SER A 375 15.72 -9.86 5.81
CA SER A 375 17.10 -9.38 5.61
C SER A 375 17.64 -8.68 6.84
N LEU A 376 16.83 -7.78 7.43
CA LEU A 376 17.22 -7.05 8.64
C LEU A 376 17.28 -7.96 9.86
N LEU A 377 16.42 -8.97 9.94
CA LEU A 377 16.49 -9.99 10.97
C LEU A 377 17.85 -10.71 10.95
N PHE A 378 18.27 -11.20 9.78
CA PHE A 378 19.56 -11.88 9.66
C PHE A 378 20.76 -10.93 9.83
N ILE A 379 20.66 -9.67 9.39
CA ILE A 379 21.66 -8.64 9.65
C ILE A 379 21.79 -8.41 11.15
N SER A 380 20.67 -8.29 11.87
CA SER A 380 20.68 -8.11 13.33
C SER A 380 21.27 -9.31 14.05
N ILE A 381 20.96 -10.56 13.64
CA ILE A 381 21.50 -11.76 14.28
C ILE A 381 22.99 -11.91 14.03
N LYS A 382 23.47 -11.68 12.78
CA LYS A 382 24.83 -12.04 12.36
C LYS A 382 25.83 -10.88 12.45
N ILE A 383 25.41 -9.64 12.24
CA ILE A 383 26.31 -8.49 12.16
C ILE A 383 26.16 -7.59 13.38
N PHE A 384 24.94 -7.37 13.86
CA PHE A 384 24.63 -6.49 14.97
C PHE A 384 23.76 -7.18 16.05
N PRO A 385 24.28 -8.20 16.78
CA PRO A 385 23.47 -8.94 17.75
C PRO A 385 22.84 -8.08 18.84
N SER A 386 23.44 -6.93 19.15
CA SER A 386 22.94 -5.97 20.17
C SER A 386 21.61 -5.31 19.78
N ILE A 387 21.25 -5.29 18.51
CA ILE A 387 19.97 -4.72 18.05
C ILE A 387 18.93 -5.78 17.75
N TYR A 388 19.29 -7.07 17.80
CA TYR A 388 18.35 -8.17 17.57
C TYR A 388 17.17 -8.12 18.55
N GLN A 389 15.95 -8.29 18.06
CA GLN A 389 14.71 -8.16 18.82
C GLN A 389 14.61 -6.86 19.63
N SER A 390 15.17 -5.78 19.12
CA SER A 390 15.07 -4.46 19.76
C SER A 390 14.02 -3.59 19.05
N PHE A 391 13.51 -2.62 19.80
CA PHE A 391 12.62 -1.60 19.25
C PHE A 391 13.27 -0.81 18.10
N TYR A 392 14.58 -0.60 18.16
CA TYR A 392 15.35 0.11 17.14
C TYR A 392 15.37 -0.64 15.80
N ALA A 393 15.59 -1.97 15.83
CA ALA A 393 15.56 -2.78 14.62
C ALA A 393 14.20 -2.70 13.91
N LEU A 394 13.11 -2.72 14.69
CA LEU A 394 11.76 -2.59 14.16
C LEU A 394 11.53 -1.21 13.53
N VAL A 395 11.89 -0.12 14.21
CA VAL A 395 11.77 1.25 13.69
C VAL A 395 12.61 1.46 12.43
N ILE A 396 13.86 0.96 12.40
CA ILE A 396 14.72 1.03 11.21
C ILE A 396 14.07 0.29 10.04
N SER A 397 13.48 -0.88 10.28
CA SER A 397 12.81 -1.64 9.22
C SER A 397 11.64 -0.88 8.61
N TYR A 398 10.83 -0.24 9.44
CA TYR A 398 9.73 0.59 9.00
C TYR A 398 10.21 1.83 8.22
N LEU A 399 11.29 2.47 8.70
CA LEU A 399 11.89 3.60 7.99
C LEU A 399 12.33 3.19 6.58
N ILE A 400 13.00 2.04 6.43
CA ILE A 400 13.47 1.58 5.11
C ILE A 400 12.32 1.47 4.11
N VAL A 401 11.15 1.01 4.53
CA VAL A 401 10.02 0.82 3.63
C VAL A 401 9.19 2.10 3.47
N PHE A 402 8.96 2.84 4.56
CA PHE A 402 7.97 3.93 4.54
C PHE A 402 8.55 5.33 4.39
N LEU A 403 9.88 5.54 4.53
CA LEU A 403 10.52 6.85 4.34
C LEU A 403 10.20 7.50 2.97
N PRO A 404 10.10 6.74 1.85
CA PRO A 404 9.75 7.33 0.56
C PRO A 404 8.45 8.12 0.56
N GLN A 405 7.48 7.79 1.44
CA GLN A 405 6.23 8.55 1.60
C GLN A 405 6.48 9.93 2.20
N ALA A 406 7.33 9.99 3.25
CA ALA A 406 7.69 11.26 3.89
C ALA A 406 8.54 12.14 2.97
N VAL A 407 9.47 11.53 2.23
CA VAL A 407 10.31 12.24 1.24
C VAL A 407 9.43 12.80 0.12
N GLY A 408 8.53 12.00 -0.46
CA GLY A 408 7.65 12.45 -1.55
C GLY A 408 6.72 13.61 -1.14
N ALA A 409 6.17 13.58 0.08
CA ALA A 409 5.36 14.68 0.60
C ALA A 409 6.20 15.95 0.88
N GLY A 410 7.42 15.77 1.40
CA GLY A 410 8.38 16.85 1.59
C GLY A 410 8.82 17.49 0.28
N GLU A 411 9.11 16.69 -0.75
CA GLU A 411 9.44 17.18 -2.10
C GLU A 411 8.31 17.99 -2.72
N ALA A 412 7.07 17.50 -2.63
CA ALA A 412 5.91 18.24 -3.14
C ALA A 412 5.76 19.62 -2.50
N SER A 413 6.11 19.76 -1.21
CA SER A 413 6.14 21.06 -0.52
C SER A 413 7.34 21.91 -0.93
N MET A 414 8.51 21.28 -1.12
CA MET A 414 9.73 21.98 -1.54
C MET A 414 9.62 22.57 -2.96
N GLU A 415 8.83 21.95 -3.85
CA GLU A 415 8.57 22.49 -5.19
C GLU A 415 7.82 23.82 -5.17
N GLN A 416 7.09 24.11 -4.09
CA GLN A 416 6.39 25.39 -3.90
C GLN A 416 7.35 26.49 -3.40
N VAL A 417 8.57 26.15 -2.93
CA VAL A 417 9.59 27.10 -2.49
C VAL A 417 10.27 27.71 -3.71
N ARG A 418 10.01 28.99 -3.95
CA ARG A 418 10.66 29.71 -5.06
C ARG A 418 12.16 29.88 -4.79
N ARG A 419 12.99 29.59 -5.79
CA ARG A 419 14.45 29.81 -5.70
C ARG A 419 14.81 31.23 -5.31
N SER A 420 14.04 32.22 -5.76
CA SER A 420 14.24 33.63 -5.38
C SER A 420 14.28 33.89 -3.88
N TYR A 421 13.56 33.09 -3.07
CA TYR A 421 13.64 33.22 -1.60
C TYR A 421 14.99 32.77 -1.06
N LEU A 422 15.56 31.72 -1.62
CA LEU A 422 16.87 31.20 -1.24
C LEU A 422 17.99 32.16 -1.68
N ASP A 423 17.89 32.68 -2.91
CA ASP A 423 18.85 33.63 -3.47
C ASP A 423 18.82 34.97 -2.69
N ALA A 424 17.62 35.46 -2.34
CA ALA A 424 17.46 36.67 -1.54
C ALA A 424 18.06 36.52 -0.12
N SER A 425 17.88 35.35 0.52
CA SER A 425 18.46 35.10 1.85
C SER A 425 19.98 35.12 1.83
N GLN A 426 20.59 34.58 0.78
CA GLN A 426 22.03 34.63 0.60
C GLN A 426 22.52 36.03 0.28
N GLY A 427 21.77 36.80 -0.53
CA GLY A 427 22.06 38.21 -0.78
C GLY A 427 22.01 39.08 0.47
N LEU A 428 21.21 38.68 1.48
CA LEU A 428 21.15 39.31 2.81
C LEU A 428 22.22 38.80 3.79
N GLY A 429 23.16 37.97 3.33
CA GLY A 429 24.26 37.44 4.14
C GLY A 429 23.87 36.33 5.13
N MET A 430 22.72 35.72 4.98
CA MET A 430 22.32 34.58 5.81
C MET A 430 23.18 33.35 5.52
N THR A 431 23.55 32.64 6.56
CA THR A 431 24.22 31.34 6.45
C THR A 431 23.26 30.27 5.92
N GLU A 432 23.77 29.17 5.39
CA GLU A 432 22.93 28.04 4.92
C GLU A 432 22.02 27.49 6.02
N PHE A 433 22.50 27.43 7.27
CA PHE A 433 21.72 26.99 8.42
C PHE A 433 20.62 27.99 8.80
N GLU A 434 20.90 29.27 8.75
CA GLU A 434 19.87 30.32 8.98
C GLU A 434 18.81 30.31 7.90
N THR A 435 19.21 30.19 6.63
CA THR A 435 18.28 30.03 5.50
C THR A 435 17.41 28.79 5.67
N PHE A 436 18.00 27.65 6.07
CA PHE A 436 17.24 26.46 6.39
C PHE A 436 16.23 26.71 7.50
N ARG A 437 16.67 27.21 8.64
CA ARG A 437 15.82 27.37 9.84
C ARG A 437 14.69 28.40 9.64
N LYS A 438 15.01 29.54 8.98
CA LYS A 438 14.08 30.68 8.87
C LYS A 438 13.18 30.62 7.62
N ILE A 439 13.62 29.95 6.54
CA ILE A 439 12.91 29.95 5.26
C ILE A 439 12.52 28.54 4.83
N THR A 440 13.49 27.64 4.65
CA THR A 440 13.23 26.32 4.05
C THR A 440 12.35 25.46 4.96
N PHE A 441 12.73 25.28 6.22
CA PHE A 441 12.03 24.40 7.16
C PHE A 441 10.58 24.82 7.41
N PRO A 442 10.25 26.10 7.69
CA PRO A 442 8.85 26.52 7.85
C PRO A 442 7.98 26.29 6.61
N LEU A 443 8.55 26.38 5.41
CA LEU A 443 7.83 26.14 4.17
C LEU A 443 7.58 24.66 3.89
N ILE A 444 8.55 23.78 4.19
CA ILE A 444 8.42 22.34 3.96
C ILE A 444 7.76 21.60 5.12
N TYR A 445 7.68 22.22 6.30
CA TYR A 445 7.16 21.59 7.53
C TYR A 445 5.77 20.95 7.32
N ARG A 446 4.86 21.66 6.63
CA ARG A 446 3.51 21.14 6.35
C ARG A 446 3.56 19.84 5.52
N GLY A 447 4.47 19.74 4.55
CA GLY A 447 4.67 18.53 3.77
C GLY A 447 5.30 17.40 4.57
N LEU A 448 6.29 17.73 5.41
CA LEU A 448 6.90 16.75 6.31
C LEU A 448 5.88 16.16 7.29
N VAL A 449 5.01 17.00 7.87
CA VAL A 449 3.93 16.53 8.76
C VAL A 449 2.93 15.66 8.00
N ALA A 450 2.54 16.04 6.78
CA ALA A 450 1.67 15.22 5.96
C ALA A 450 2.33 13.87 5.61
N GLY A 451 3.62 13.87 5.29
CA GLY A 451 4.40 12.66 5.05
C GLY A 451 4.54 11.80 6.30
N GLY A 452 4.79 12.41 7.46
CA GLY A 452 4.80 11.74 8.75
C GLY A 452 3.46 11.06 9.07
N ALA A 453 2.33 11.72 8.79
CA ALA A 453 1.00 11.15 8.95
C ALA A 453 0.79 9.91 8.04
N LEU A 454 1.28 9.95 6.79
CA LEU A 454 1.23 8.80 5.89
C LEU A 454 2.07 7.63 6.44
N VAL A 455 3.29 7.91 6.92
CA VAL A 455 4.15 6.90 7.56
C VAL A 455 3.48 6.32 8.79
N PHE A 456 2.88 7.15 9.65
CA PHE A 456 2.12 6.70 10.83
C PHE A 456 1.04 5.69 10.45
N LEU A 457 0.20 6.03 9.46
CA LEU A 457 -0.88 5.16 8.99
C LEU A 457 -0.37 3.85 8.37
N SER A 458 0.72 3.92 7.61
CA SER A 458 1.31 2.74 6.98
C SER A 458 1.91 1.81 8.03
N THR A 459 2.61 2.36 9.01
CA THR A 459 3.23 1.60 10.11
C THR A 459 2.18 0.92 11.00
N MET A 460 1.06 1.59 11.28
CA MET A 460 -0.02 0.99 12.07
C MET A 460 -0.62 -0.28 11.46
N LYS A 461 -0.57 -0.39 10.14
CA LYS A 461 -1.11 -1.52 9.37
C LYS A 461 -0.05 -2.57 9.04
N GLU A 462 1.21 -2.33 9.42
CA GLU A 462 2.32 -3.19 9.02
C GLU A 462 2.33 -4.49 9.81
N LEU A 463 2.22 -5.61 9.09
CA LEU A 463 2.16 -6.95 9.67
C LEU A 463 3.46 -7.74 9.46
N PRO A 464 3.97 -8.00 8.21
CA PRO A 464 5.09 -8.90 7.95
C PRO A 464 6.38 -8.54 8.69
N GLN A 465 6.79 -7.27 8.65
CA GLN A 465 8.01 -6.82 9.33
C GLN A 465 7.87 -6.90 10.85
N THR A 466 6.67 -6.56 11.36
CA THR A 466 6.38 -6.62 12.79
C THR A 466 6.48 -8.04 13.31
N LEU A 467 5.91 -9.02 12.59
CA LEU A 467 5.98 -10.44 12.97
C LEU A 467 7.42 -10.94 13.10
N LEU A 468 8.32 -10.45 12.24
CA LEU A 468 9.70 -10.90 12.18
C LEU A 468 10.64 -10.18 13.17
N LEU A 469 10.42 -8.88 13.41
CA LEU A 469 11.39 -8.01 14.08
C LEU A 469 10.93 -7.44 15.42
N ARG A 470 9.66 -7.64 15.82
CA ARG A 470 9.16 -7.10 17.08
C ARG A 470 9.96 -7.63 18.27
N PRO A 471 10.30 -6.79 19.25
CA PRO A 471 10.86 -7.27 20.50
C PRO A 471 9.84 -8.11 21.27
N THR A 472 10.36 -9.04 22.08
CA THR A 472 9.52 -9.86 22.94
C THR A 472 8.70 -8.98 23.89
N GLY A 473 7.41 -9.23 23.97
CA GLY A 473 6.48 -8.45 24.80
C GLY A 473 5.87 -7.22 24.14
N LEU A 474 6.34 -6.82 22.94
CA LEU A 474 5.68 -5.78 22.15
C LEU A 474 4.63 -6.41 21.24
N ASN A 475 3.38 -6.05 21.45
CA ASN A 475 2.28 -6.39 20.54
C ASN A 475 1.84 -5.16 19.76
N THR A 476 1.36 -5.38 18.53
CA THR A 476 0.72 -4.37 17.71
C THR A 476 -0.64 -4.87 17.24
N MET A 477 -1.56 -3.96 16.94
CA MET A 477 -2.90 -4.35 16.45
C MET A 477 -2.85 -5.26 15.23
N ALA A 478 -1.93 -5.02 14.29
CA ALA A 478 -1.80 -5.85 13.10
C ALA A 478 -1.42 -7.30 13.46
N VAL A 479 -0.49 -7.48 14.38
CA VAL A 479 -0.08 -8.80 14.88
C VAL A 479 -1.19 -9.45 15.68
N ASP A 480 -1.84 -8.70 16.58
CA ASP A 480 -2.95 -9.21 17.39
C ASP A 480 -4.11 -9.71 16.51
N ILE A 481 -4.51 -8.90 15.50
CA ILE A 481 -5.57 -9.30 14.56
C ILE A 481 -5.20 -10.61 13.86
N TRP A 482 -3.95 -10.70 13.37
CA TRP A 482 -3.49 -11.88 12.64
C TRP A 482 -3.40 -13.12 13.56
N SER A 483 -2.87 -12.98 14.78
CA SER A 483 -2.75 -14.07 15.77
C SER A 483 -4.13 -14.55 16.21
N TYR A 484 -5.00 -13.62 16.65
CA TYR A 484 -6.37 -13.96 17.05
C TYR A 484 -7.17 -14.60 15.92
N ALA A 485 -6.99 -14.10 14.67
CA ALA A 485 -7.64 -14.71 13.51
C ALA A 485 -7.16 -16.16 13.26
N SER A 486 -5.86 -16.41 13.41
CA SER A 486 -5.25 -17.73 13.24
C SER A 486 -5.67 -18.72 14.33
N GLU A 487 -5.95 -18.23 15.53
CA GLU A 487 -6.39 -19.00 16.69
C GLU A 487 -7.93 -19.15 16.77
N GLY A 488 -8.68 -18.48 15.89
CA GLY A 488 -10.15 -18.49 15.89
C GLY A 488 -10.78 -17.58 16.96
N LEU A 489 -10.01 -16.70 17.58
CA LEU A 489 -10.46 -15.72 18.57
C LEU A 489 -11.07 -14.48 17.90
N PHE A 490 -12.19 -14.69 17.20
CA PHE A 490 -12.77 -13.67 16.32
C PHE A 490 -13.25 -12.41 17.06
N THR A 491 -13.61 -12.51 18.34
CA THR A 491 -14.05 -11.35 19.16
C THR A 491 -12.90 -10.36 19.35
N GLN A 492 -11.74 -10.86 19.79
CA GLN A 492 -10.54 -10.06 20.03
C GLN A 492 -10.00 -9.49 18.71
N ALA A 493 -10.00 -10.33 17.65
CA ALA A 493 -9.63 -9.90 16.32
C ALA A 493 -10.54 -8.77 15.80
N ALA A 494 -11.85 -8.86 15.99
CA ALA A 494 -12.82 -7.84 15.60
C ALA A 494 -12.62 -6.53 16.38
N PHE A 495 -12.40 -6.62 17.70
CA PHE A 495 -12.15 -5.46 18.54
C PHE A 495 -10.92 -4.67 18.07
N SER A 496 -9.76 -5.35 17.92
CA SER A 496 -8.52 -4.73 17.40
C SER A 496 -8.72 -4.17 15.99
N SER A 497 -9.49 -4.87 15.14
CA SER A 497 -9.79 -4.41 13.78
C SER A 497 -10.60 -3.11 13.77
N PHE A 498 -11.63 -2.97 14.62
CA PHE A 498 -12.40 -1.74 14.70
C PHE A 498 -11.57 -0.55 15.17
N ILE A 499 -10.71 -0.73 16.16
CA ILE A 499 -9.81 0.33 16.61
C ILE A 499 -8.86 0.74 15.50
N LEU A 500 -8.24 -0.23 14.82
CA LEU A 500 -7.34 0.04 13.70
C LEU A 500 -8.04 0.78 12.55
N LEU A 501 -9.26 0.37 12.21
CA LEU A 501 -10.05 1.03 11.18
C LEU A 501 -10.46 2.44 11.57
N ALA A 502 -10.90 2.66 12.82
CA ALA A 502 -11.28 3.98 13.33
C ALA A 502 -10.10 4.97 13.29
N ILE A 503 -8.93 4.55 13.76
CA ILE A 503 -7.71 5.38 13.72
C ILE A 503 -7.26 5.64 12.28
N SER A 504 -7.38 4.65 11.38
CA SER A 504 -6.98 4.78 9.99
C SER A 504 -7.96 5.61 9.14
N ALA A 505 -9.25 5.59 9.46
CA ALA A 505 -10.27 6.32 8.73
C ALA A 505 -10.17 7.83 8.92
N PHE A 506 -9.78 8.30 10.11
CA PHE A 506 -9.74 9.72 10.44
C PHE A 506 -8.77 10.54 9.55
N PRO A 507 -7.49 10.17 9.41
CA PRO A 507 -6.59 10.89 8.51
C PRO A 507 -6.95 10.72 7.04
N THR A 508 -7.48 9.56 6.65
CA THR A 508 -7.93 9.31 5.28
C THR A 508 -9.11 10.21 4.92
N TYR A 509 -10.04 10.42 5.84
CA TYR A 509 -11.15 11.35 5.67
C TYR A 509 -10.66 12.78 5.50
N ILE A 510 -9.72 13.26 6.34
CA ILE A 510 -9.15 14.60 6.24
C ILE A 510 -8.44 14.81 4.89
N LEU A 511 -7.69 13.82 4.42
CA LEU A 511 -6.99 13.89 3.14
C LEU A 511 -7.97 13.90 1.96
N SER A 512 -9.02 13.08 2.01
CA SER A 512 -10.01 12.99 0.93
C SER A 512 -10.89 14.24 0.82
N THR A 513 -11.21 14.90 1.93
CA THR A 513 -12.04 16.11 1.92
C THR A 513 -11.28 17.33 1.39
N ARG A 514 -9.97 17.42 1.56
CA ARG A 514 -9.15 18.51 1.00
C ARG A 514 -9.08 18.49 -0.52
N ASP A 515 -9.10 17.31 -1.15
CA ASP A 515 -9.10 17.17 -2.60
C ASP A 515 -10.50 17.36 -3.24
N LEU A 516 -11.56 17.35 -2.43
CA LEU A 516 -12.95 17.59 -2.87
C LEU A 516 -13.36 19.08 -2.81
N VAL A 517 -12.58 19.91 -2.12
CA VAL A 517 -12.86 21.36 -1.92
C VAL A 517 -12.13 22.24 -2.93
N LYS A 518 -11.20 21.69 -3.70
CA LYS A 518 -10.60 22.32 -4.89
C LYS A 518 -11.26 21.77 -6.16
#